data_3db2fae0d995a98dd3ece979b6aae2f1
#
_entry.id   3db2fae0d995a98dd3ece979b6aae2f1
#
_cell.length_a   1.000
_cell.length_b   1.000
_cell.length_c   1.000
_cell.angle_alpha   90.00
_cell.angle_beta   90.00
_cell.angle_gamma   90.00
#
_symmetry.space_group_name_H-M   'P 1'
#
loop_
_entity.id
_entity.type
_entity.pdbx_description
1 polymer ?
#
loop_
_entity_poly.entity_id
_entity_poly.type
_entity_poly.pdbx_seq_one_letter_code
_entity_poly.pdbx_strand_id
1 'polypeptide(L)'
;YVMMGYGTGAIMAVPAHDQRDYDFAKKFGIDIIQVIKGGDIEKEAYTGDGEMINSDFLNGYTNKKDSIKRMLEELEKKGIGKAGVQYKMKDWAFNRQRYWGEPIPIVHCPKCGDVAVPYEELPLRLPKIKDFQPGEDGQSPLAKIDSFVNCKCPKCGGDAKRETDTMPQWAGSSWYFLRYVDPHNTEALADRKKMEYWMPVDWYNGGMEHVTRHMIYSRFWHHFLYDMGIVNTPEPYAKRSAQGMILGSDGDKMSKSKGNVVDPLDIVNEYGADALRTYVLFMGDYGAAAPWNDSSVRGCKRFLERVAGLTDIMTEEPAAKDMEVKIHKAIKKVSSDIEAMKFNTAIACLMTLINEIYAVGKISKDDLVIFIKLLCPFAPHLCEEIWETIGGEGLLSLSQWPEYEESKTVEDSIEIGVQVNGKVRGTIVIPNGCAKEEALELAKKDERVASFLEGKTLVKEIYVPNKIVNFVAK
;
A
#
# COMPACT_ATOMS: atom_id res chain seq x y z
N TYR A 1 -3.20 -4.54 34.32
CA TYR A 1 -2.88 -4.28 32.91
C TYR A 1 -1.68 -3.34 32.72
N VAL A 2 -1.19 -2.79 33.81
CA VAL A 2 -0.02 -1.90 33.80
C VAL A 2 1.26 -2.72 33.89
N MET A 3 2.18 -2.51 32.94
CA MET A 3 3.44 -3.24 32.90
C MET A 3 4.48 -2.54 33.80
N MET A 4 4.94 -3.20 34.86
CA MET A 4 5.92 -2.67 35.81
C MET A 4 7.30 -2.40 35.21
N GLY A 5 7.68 -3.08 34.15
CA GLY A 5 8.97 -2.91 33.45
C GLY A 5 9.00 -1.82 32.39
N TYR A 6 7.98 -0.96 32.29
CA TYR A 6 7.90 0.08 31.28
C TYR A 6 8.36 1.44 31.82
N GLY A 7 9.27 2.09 31.14
CA GLY A 7 9.79 3.41 31.52
C GLY A 7 10.59 3.39 32.83
N THR A 8 10.30 4.33 33.72
CA THR A 8 10.96 4.46 35.04
C THR A 8 10.32 3.60 36.12
N GLY A 9 9.27 2.84 35.82
CA GLY A 9 8.44 2.14 36.78
C GLY A 9 7.48 3.04 37.58
N ALA A 10 7.48 4.35 37.36
CA ALA A 10 6.50 5.25 37.96
C ALA A 10 5.19 5.16 37.18
N ILE A 11 4.13 4.86 37.88
CA ILE A 11 2.78 4.64 37.32
C ILE A 11 1.86 5.74 37.84
N MET A 12 1.09 6.34 36.93
CA MET A 12 0.01 7.23 37.26
C MET A 12 -1.30 6.68 36.71
N ALA A 13 -2.31 6.55 37.58
CA ALA A 13 -3.67 6.18 37.21
C ALA A 13 -4.62 7.34 37.44
N VAL A 14 -5.59 7.54 36.56
CA VAL A 14 -6.57 8.64 36.68
C VAL A 14 -7.98 8.12 36.38
N PRO A 15 -8.55 7.29 37.27
CA PRO A 15 -9.81 6.60 37.00
C PRO A 15 -10.98 7.50 36.64
N ALA A 16 -11.06 8.70 37.19
CA ALA A 16 -12.13 9.64 36.86
C ALA A 16 -12.01 10.25 35.45
N HIS A 17 -10.82 10.15 34.77
CA HIS A 17 -10.51 10.87 33.53
C HIS A 17 -9.80 10.05 32.45
N ASP A 18 -9.66 8.73 32.66
CA ASP A 18 -9.25 7.74 31.64
C ASP A 18 -10.22 6.55 31.70
N GLN A 19 -10.85 6.21 30.59
CA GLN A 19 -11.88 5.17 30.56
C GLN A 19 -11.34 3.78 30.94
N ARG A 20 -10.12 3.43 30.58
CA ARG A 20 -9.53 2.13 30.92
C ARG A 20 -9.21 2.03 32.41
N ASP A 21 -8.69 3.11 32.99
CA ASP A 21 -8.47 3.21 34.42
C ASP A 21 -9.80 3.16 35.18
N TYR A 22 -10.87 3.80 34.68
CA TYR A 22 -12.21 3.77 35.20
C TYR A 22 -12.79 2.36 35.22
N ASP A 23 -12.76 1.64 34.10
CA ASP A 23 -13.27 0.28 33.98
C ASP A 23 -12.53 -0.67 34.92
N PHE A 24 -11.22 -0.50 35.03
CA PHE A 24 -10.40 -1.24 35.97
C PHE A 24 -10.78 -0.93 37.44
N ALA A 25 -10.91 0.34 37.79
CA ALA A 25 -11.29 0.77 39.15
C ALA A 25 -12.67 0.27 39.53
N LYS A 26 -13.67 0.36 38.66
CA LYS A 26 -15.02 -0.20 38.88
C LYS A 26 -14.97 -1.72 39.10
N LYS A 27 -14.19 -2.45 38.27
CA LYS A 27 -14.08 -3.91 38.36
C LYS A 27 -13.46 -4.38 39.67
N PHE A 28 -12.50 -3.63 40.21
CA PHE A 28 -11.76 -4.01 41.41
C PHE A 28 -12.17 -3.24 42.68
N GLY A 29 -13.22 -2.41 42.60
CA GLY A 29 -13.73 -1.66 43.74
C GLY A 29 -12.75 -0.60 44.27
N ILE A 30 -11.97 0.02 43.38
CA ILE A 30 -11.04 1.11 43.70
C ILE A 30 -11.79 2.44 43.66
N ASP A 31 -11.51 3.32 44.59
CA ASP A 31 -12.13 4.64 44.65
C ASP A 31 -11.84 5.49 43.42
N ILE A 32 -12.88 6.15 42.92
CA ILE A 32 -12.79 7.05 41.75
C ILE A 32 -13.03 8.47 42.25
N ILE A 33 -11.99 9.29 42.22
CA ILE A 33 -12.04 10.68 42.70
C ILE A 33 -12.03 11.62 41.52
N GLN A 34 -13.07 12.41 41.33
CA GLN A 34 -13.13 13.42 40.29
C GLN A 34 -12.19 14.58 40.60
N VAL A 35 -11.27 14.87 39.68
CA VAL A 35 -10.31 15.98 39.82
C VAL A 35 -10.48 17.08 38.73
N ILE A 36 -11.32 16.84 37.74
CA ILE A 36 -11.77 17.82 36.75
C ILE A 36 -13.30 17.85 36.77
N LYS A 37 -13.88 19.00 37.04
CA LYS A 37 -15.33 19.20 37.14
C LYS A 37 -15.99 19.06 35.78
N GLY A 38 -16.97 18.19 35.64
CA GLY A 38 -17.76 17.95 34.43
C GLY A 38 -18.15 16.48 34.31
N GLY A 39 -19.12 16.20 33.43
CA GLY A 39 -19.64 14.86 33.23
C GLY A 39 -20.29 14.20 34.44
N ASP A 40 -20.56 12.92 34.31
CA ASP A 40 -21.15 12.06 35.36
C ASP A 40 -20.24 10.83 35.60
N ILE A 41 -19.31 10.96 36.56
CA ILE A 41 -18.33 9.91 36.86
C ILE A 41 -18.94 8.65 37.49
N GLU A 42 -20.22 8.65 37.82
CA GLU A 42 -20.89 7.42 38.19
C GLU A 42 -21.15 6.47 37.02
N LYS A 43 -21.23 7.03 35.78
CA LYS A 43 -21.50 6.28 34.56
C LYS A 43 -20.25 5.95 33.77
N GLU A 44 -19.36 6.95 33.59
CA GLU A 44 -18.17 6.81 32.76
C GLU A 44 -17.09 7.82 33.16
N ALA A 45 -15.86 7.64 32.68
CA ALA A 45 -14.79 8.60 32.87
C ALA A 45 -15.09 9.91 32.12
N TYR A 46 -14.84 11.04 32.73
CA TYR A 46 -14.96 12.35 32.10
C TYR A 46 -13.62 12.76 31.48
N THR A 47 -13.55 12.79 30.16
CA THR A 47 -12.31 13.13 29.40
C THR A 47 -12.29 14.57 28.86
N GLY A 48 -13.28 15.37 29.21
CA GLY A 48 -13.39 16.77 28.76
C GLY A 48 -12.56 17.76 29.61
N ASP A 49 -12.54 19.01 29.17
CA ASP A 49 -11.94 20.13 29.93
C ASP A 49 -12.88 20.61 31.04
N GLY A 50 -12.31 21.15 32.11
CA GLY A 50 -13.09 21.68 33.24
C GLY A 50 -12.22 22.30 34.31
N GLU A 51 -12.87 22.80 35.35
CA GLU A 51 -12.20 23.36 36.54
C GLU A 51 -11.58 22.24 37.38
N MET A 52 -10.34 22.43 37.81
CA MET A 52 -9.66 21.50 38.74
C MET A 52 -10.32 21.56 40.12
N ILE A 53 -10.69 20.40 40.63
CA ILE A 53 -11.29 20.19 41.96
C ILE A 53 -10.58 19.06 42.67
N ASN A 54 -10.70 18.94 43.98
CA ASN A 54 -10.07 17.87 44.80
C ASN A 54 -8.56 17.73 44.53
N SER A 55 -7.88 18.82 44.20
CA SER A 55 -6.50 18.86 43.72
C SER A 55 -5.62 19.87 44.44
N ASP A 56 -5.95 20.16 45.71
CA ASP A 56 -5.23 21.04 46.61
C ASP A 56 -4.88 22.41 45.95
N PHE A 57 -3.61 22.74 45.81
CA PHE A 57 -3.14 24.01 45.25
C PHE A 57 -3.47 24.23 43.76
N LEU A 58 -4.01 23.19 43.09
CA LEU A 58 -4.50 23.28 41.70
C LEU A 58 -6.00 23.53 41.60
N ASN A 59 -6.73 23.55 42.72
CA ASN A 59 -8.16 23.83 42.68
C ASN A 59 -8.46 25.19 42.06
N GLY A 60 -9.48 25.27 41.24
CA GLY A 60 -9.90 26.51 40.57
C GLY A 60 -9.20 26.80 39.23
N TYR A 61 -8.18 26.07 38.86
CA TYR A 61 -7.60 26.18 37.50
C TYR A 61 -8.54 25.59 36.48
N THR A 62 -8.86 26.37 35.43
CA THR A 62 -9.77 25.95 34.34
C THR A 62 -9.03 25.66 33.03
N ASN A 63 -7.72 25.92 32.98
CA ASN A 63 -6.89 25.77 31.81
C ASN A 63 -5.78 24.78 32.09
N LYS A 64 -5.73 23.70 31.29
CA LYS A 64 -4.73 22.63 31.36
C LYS A 64 -3.28 23.15 31.36
N LYS A 65 -2.98 24.17 30.53
CA LYS A 65 -1.64 24.74 30.42
C LYS A 65 -1.19 25.41 31.69
N ASP A 66 -2.09 26.16 32.34
CA ASP A 66 -1.79 26.85 33.57
C ASP A 66 -1.69 25.90 34.76
N SER A 67 -2.53 24.85 34.81
CA SER A 67 -2.45 23.79 35.81
C SER A 67 -1.09 23.05 35.74
N ILE A 68 -0.64 22.70 34.53
CA ILE A 68 0.65 22.06 34.31
C ILE A 68 1.79 22.97 34.77
N LYS A 69 1.76 24.26 34.38
CA LYS A 69 2.76 25.24 34.79
C LYS A 69 2.86 25.34 36.31
N ARG A 70 1.73 25.46 36.97
CA ARG A 70 1.67 25.54 38.43
C ARG A 70 2.18 24.28 39.13
N MET A 71 1.87 23.11 38.58
CA MET A 71 2.37 21.82 39.08
C MET A 71 3.90 21.74 38.93
N LEU A 72 4.46 22.13 37.78
CA LEU A 72 5.90 22.12 37.54
C LEU A 72 6.64 23.03 38.51
N GLU A 73 6.12 24.26 38.76
CA GLU A 73 6.67 25.18 39.76
C GLU A 73 6.73 24.56 41.16
N GLU A 74 5.70 23.82 41.56
CA GLU A 74 5.66 23.15 42.87
C GLU A 74 6.65 21.99 42.95
N LEU A 75 6.77 21.18 41.89
CA LEU A 75 7.72 20.06 41.80
C LEU A 75 9.17 20.54 41.86
N GLU A 76 9.48 21.63 41.14
CA GLU A 76 10.81 22.26 41.15
C GLU A 76 11.14 22.87 42.51
N LYS A 77 10.19 23.57 43.14
CA LYS A 77 10.33 24.11 44.50
C LYS A 77 10.62 23.04 45.55
N LYS A 78 10.01 21.88 45.41
CA LYS A 78 10.24 20.71 46.28
C LYS A 78 11.50 19.91 45.93
N GLY A 79 12.16 20.23 44.82
CA GLY A 79 13.38 19.54 44.36
C GLY A 79 13.14 18.07 43.92
N ILE A 80 11.87 17.70 43.61
CA ILE A 80 11.48 16.32 43.25
C ILE A 80 11.11 16.15 41.80
N GLY A 81 11.15 17.23 40.98
CA GLY A 81 10.86 17.18 39.55
C GLY A 81 11.35 18.42 38.84
N LYS A 82 11.36 18.41 37.55
CA LYS A 82 11.69 19.55 36.67
C LYS A 82 10.89 19.52 35.38
N ALA A 83 10.71 20.66 34.75
CA ALA A 83 10.13 20.75 33.42
C ALA A 83 11.00 19.98 32.41
N GLY A 84 10.36 19.23 31.52
CA GLY A 84 11.01 18.48 30.47
C GLY A 84 10.22 18.56 29.17
N VAL A 85 10.91 18.40 28.06
CA VAL A 85 10.29 18.29 26.74
C VAL A 85 10.28 16.84 26.32
N GLN A 86 9.09 16.32 25.98
CA GLN A 86 8.96 15.03 25.35
C GLN A 86 8.56 15.21 23.89
N TYR A 87 9.28 14.55 23.01
CA TYR A 87 8.90 14.48 21.60
C TYR A 87 7.76 13.50 21.40
N LYS A 88 6.89 13.78 20.42
CA LYS A 88 5.78 12.88 20.06
C LYS A 88 6.26 11.51 19.56
N MET A 89 7.42 11.48 18.90
CA MET A 89 8.05 10.26 18.47
C MET A 89 8.89 9.71 19.63
N LYS A 90 8.61 8.46 20.01
CA LYS A 90 9.38 7.75 21.03
C LYS A 90 10.62 7.13 20.40
N ASP A 91 11.63 6.90 21.24
CA ASP A 91 12.80 6.14 20.83
C ASP A 91 12.41 4.77 20.28
N TRP A 92 13.16 4.30 19.32
CA TRP A 92 12.95 2.97 18.76
C TRP A 92 13.28 1.92 19.83
N ALA A 93 12.31 1.03 20.10
CA ALA A 93 12.54 -0.16 20.93
C ALA A 93 13.41 -1.15 20.13
N PHE A 94 14.72 -1.02 20.29
CA PHE A 94 15.69 -1.74 19.48
C PHE A 94 15.96 -3.16 19.95
N ASN A 95 15.59 -3.53 21.17
CA ASN A 95 15.83 -4.83 21.76
C ASN A 95 14.54 -5.51 22.23
N ARG A 96 14.51 -6.82 22.18
CA ARG A 96 13.39 -7.66 22.60
C ARG A 96 13.87 -8.89 23.36
N GLN A 97 13.12 -9.30 24.36
CA GLN A 97 13.27 -10.55 25.11
C GLN A 97 12.64 -11.71 24.33
N ARG A 98 13.16 -11.94 23.11
CA ARG A 98 12.72 -12.99 22.19
C ARG A 98 13.92 -13.73 21.62
N TYR A 99 13.75 -15.02 21.33
CA TYR A 99 14.80 -15.81 20.68
C TYR A 99 15.00 -15.38 19.21
N TRP A 100 13.90 -15.27 18.45
CA TRP A 100 13.96 -14.92 17.03
C TRP A 100 14.24 -13.44 16.81
N GLY A 101 15.42 -13.16 16.32
CA GLY A 101 15.93 -11.85 15.99
C GLY A 101 17.46 -11.89 15.83
N GLU A 102 18.06 -10.83 15.31
CA GLU A 102 19.50 -10.71 15.22
C GLU A 102 20.09 -10.51 16.63
N PRO A 103 21.09 -11.33 17.06
CA PRO A 103 21.73 -11.14 18.35
C PRO A 103 22.48 -9.80 18.39
N ILE A 104 22.41 -9.13 19.53
CA ILE A 104 23.12 -7.85 19.74
C ILE A 104 24.57 -8.15 20.12
N PRO A 105 25.56 -7.71 19.34
CA PRO A 105 26.97 -8.07 19.56
C PRO A 105 27.63 -7.21 20.65
N ILE A 106 27.09 -7.25 21.86
CA ILE A 106 27.56 -6.51 23.04
C ILE A 106 27.86 -7.50 24.19
N VAL A 107 28.91 -7.20 24.93
CA VAL A 107 29.32 -7.90 26.16
C VAL A 107 29.29 -6.91 27.31
N HIS A 108 28.56 -7.25 28.38
CA HIS A 108 28.46 -6.47 29.62
C HIS A 108 29.60 -6.93 30.60
N CYS A 109 30.56 -6.09 30.77
CA CYS A 109 31.68 -6.35 31.67
C CYS A 109 31.59 -5.51 32.95
N PRO A 110 31.67 -6.11 34.14
CA PRO A 110 31.59 -5.35 35.41
C PRO A 110 32.67 -4.26 35.54
N LYS A 111 33.85 -4.45 34.88
CA LYS A 111 34.96 -3.51 34.92
C LYS A 111 34.98 -2.50 33.78
N CYS A 112 34.59 -2.94 32.57
CA CYS A 112 34.76 -2.14 31.34
C CYS A 112 33.43 -1.52 30.85
N GLY A 113 32.29 -1.89 31.42
CA GLY A 113 30.97 -1.53 30.91
C GLY A 113 30.61 -2.34 29.65
N ASP A 114 29.89 -1.71 28.76
CA ASP A 114 29.45 -2.31 27.48
C ASP A 114 30.63 -2.34 26.50
N VAL A 115 30.93 -3.52 25.99
CA VAL A 115 32.06 -3.76 25.07
C VAL A 115 31.55 -4.49 23.83
N ALA A 116 31.86 -4.00 22.64
CA ALA A 116 31.50 -4.67 21.39
C ALA A 116 32.22 -6.03 21.25
N VAL A 117 31.50 -7.02 20.71
CA VAL A 117 32.08 -8.29 20.29
C VAL A 117 33.12 -8.00 19.17
N PRO A 118 34.33 -8.59 19.20
CA PRO A 118 35.32 -8.39 18.14
C PRO A 118 34.82 -8.82 16.78
N TYR A 119 35.28 -8.13 15.74
CA TYR A 119 34.87 -8.39 14.36
C TYR A 119 35.14 -9.86 13.94
N GLU A 120 36.19 -10.43 14.41
CA GLU A 120 36.64 -11.82 14.13
C GLU A 120 35.67 -12.87 14.71
N GLU A 121 34.88 -12.50 15.72
CA GLU A 121 33.86 -13.36 16.33
C GLU A 121 32.49 -13.23 15.67
N LEU A 122 32.34 -12.36 14.67
CA LEU A 122 31.12 -12.20 13.91
C LEU A 122 31.04 -13.17 12.72
N PRO A 123 29.84 -13.65 12.33
CA PRO A 123 28.52 -13.33 12.88
C PRO A 123 28.25 -14.05 14.22
N LEU A 124 27.75 -13.30 15.19
CA LEU A 124 27.24 -13.89 16.43
C LEU A 124 26.02 -14.75 16.12
N ARG A 125 26.10 -16.05 16.38
CA ARG A 125 25.03 -17.01 16.04
C ARG A 125 24.20 -17.36 17.27
N LEU A 126 22.88 -17.47 17.05
CA LEU A 126 21.96 -17.96 18.06
C LEU A 126 22.23 -19.44 18.35
N PRO A 127 22.30 -19.84 19.66
CA PRO A 127 22.45 -21.24 20.05
C PRO A 127 21.19 -22.03 19.73
N LYS A 128 21.29 -23.28 19.35
CA LYS A 128 20.13 -24.17 19.15
C LYS A 128 19.46 -24.44 20.51
N ILE A 129 18.19 -24.10 20.63
CA ILE A 129 17.39 -24.30 21.83
C ILE A 129 16.11 -25.04 21.51
N LYS A 130 15.50 -25.68 22.53
CA LYS A 130 14.21 -26.39 22.42
C LYS A 130 13.04 -25.54 22.93
N ASP A 131 13.29 -24.70 23.94
CA ASP A 131 12.30 -23.83 24.54
C ASP A 131 12.56 -22.37 24.16
N PHE A 132 11.57 -21.74 23.52
CA PHE A 132 11.60 -20.37 23.02
C PHE A 132 10.85 -19.38 23.92
N GLN A 133 10.28 -19.87 25.03
CA GLN A 133 9.50 -19.01 25.91
C GLN A 133 10.41 -18.11 26.76
N PRO A 134 10.03 -16.84 26.94
CA PRO A 134 10.66 -15.97 27.91
C PRO A 134 10.66 -16.57 29.31
N GLY A 135 11.56 -16.12 30.18
CA GLY A 135 11.54 -16.47 31.59
C GLY A 135 10.27 -15.97 32.31
N GLU A 136 9.96 -16.54 33.47
CA GLU A 136 8.86 -16.08 34.35
C GLU A 136 9.06 -14.62 34.77
N ASP A 137 10.32 -14.19 34.87
CA ASP A 137 10.75 -12.82 35.16
C ASP A 137 10.77 -11.90 33.91
N GLY A 138 10.33 -12.40 32.75
CA GLY A 138 10.29 -11.67 31.49
C GLY A 138 11.65 -11.59 30.77
N GLN A 139 12.70 -12.27 31.26
CA GLN A 139 13.99 -12.30 30.58
C GLN A 139 13.95 -13.10 29.28
N SER A 140 14.89 -12.78 28.38
CA SER A 140 15.08 -13.49 27.12
C SER A 140 15.30 -15.01 27.32
N PRO A 141 14.78 -15.88 26.43
CA PRO A 141 15.12 -17.29 26.43
C PRO A 141 16.64 -17.55 26.39
N LEU A 142 17.40 -16.66 25.77
CA LEU A 142 18.87 -16.76 25.72
C LEU A 142 19.54 -16.58 27.09
N ALA A 143 18.92 -15.86 28.01
CA ALA A 143 19.43 -15.65 29.36
C ALA A 143 19.51 -16.94 30.19
N LYS A 144 18.78 -17.98 29.80
CA LYS A 144 18.80 -19.30 30.44
C LYS A 144 19.94 -20.20 29.97
N ILE A 145 20.76 -19.74 29.02
CA ILE A 145 21.79 -20.57 28.37
C ILE A 145 23.18 -20.12 28.80
N ASP A 146 23.73 -20.74 29.83
CA ASP A 146 25.01 -20.39 30.43
C ASP A 146 26.15 -20.34 29.39
N SER A 147 26.20 -21.27 28.44
CA SER A 147 27.18 -21.33 27.38
C SER A 147 27.11 -20.17 26.40
N PHE A 148 25.95 -19.51 26.25
CA PHE A 148 25.81 -18.33 25.46
C PHE A 148 26.06 -17.04 26.24
N VAL A 149 25.54 -16.99 27.48
CA VAL A 149 25.58 -15.80 28.34
C VAL A 149 26.99 -15.54 28.85
N ASN A 150 27.66 -16.57 29.46
CA ASN A 150 28.92 -16.39 30.12
C ASN A 150 30.07 -16.35 29.10
N CYS A 151 30.87 -15.28 29.14
CA CYS A 151 31.96 -15.07 28.20
C CYS A 151 33.12 -14.32 28.89
N LYS A 152 34.22 -14.14 28.18
CA LYS A 152 35.32 -13.27 28.61
C LYS A 152 35.17 -11.90 27.96
N CYS A 153 35.46 -10.86 28.71
CA CYS A 153 35.46 -9.49 28.18
C CYS A 153 36.57 -9.34 27.12
N PRO A 154 36.25 -8.90 25.88
CA PRO A 154 37.26 -8.71 24.83
C PRO A 154 38.32 -7.66 25.17
N LYS A 155 37.97 -6.71 26.07
CA LYS A 155 38.91 -5.61 26.46
C LYS A 155 39.84 -5.95 27.60
N CYS A 156 39.37 -6.66 28.62
CA CYS A 156 40.16 -6.91 29.83
C CYS A 156 40.37 -8.39 30.19
N GLY A 157 39.77 -9.32 29.45
CA GLY A 157 39.86 -10.77 29.69
C GLY A 157 39.11 -11.28 30.93
N GLY A 158 38.50 -10.39 31.72
CA GLY A 158 37.72 -10.76 32.92
C GLY A 158 36.38 -11.41 32.57
N ASP A 159 35.73 -11.98 33.58
CA ASP A 159 34.40 -12.56 33.41
C ASP A 159 33.37 -11.48 33.02
N ALA A 160 32.52 -11.81 32.07
CA ALA A 160 31.53 -10.91 31.51
C ALA A 160 30.29 -11.70 31.02
N LYS A 161 29.21 -10.99 30.65
CA LYS A 161 28.02 -11.60 30.14
C LYS A 161 27.65 -11.01 28.77
N ARG A 162 27.28 -11.87 27.83
CA ARG A 162 26.73 -11.40 26.55
C ARG A 162 25.36 -10.80 26.75
N GLU A 163 25.02 -9.85 25.87
CA GLU A 163 23.65 -9.39 25.70
C GLU A 163 22.76 -10.57 25.29
N THR A 164 21.61 -10.69 25.95
CA THR A 164 20.65 -11.79 25.72
C THR A 164 19.41 -11.37 24.98
N ASP A 165 19.16 -10.07 24.88
CA ASP A 165 18.12 -9.55 24.01
C ASP A 165 18.50 -9.66 22.53
N THR A 166 17.53 -9.75 21.67
CA THR A 166 17.70 -9.74 20.23
C THR A 166 17.10 -8.48 19.62
N MET A 167 17.60 -8.10 18.43
CA MET A 167 17.03 -7.00 17.68
C MET A 167 15.65 -7.41 17.12
N PRO A 168 14.67 -6.49 17.01
CA PRO A 168 13.41 -6.76 16.35
C PRO A 168 13.62 -6.96 14.85
N GLN A 169 12.68 -7.64 14.18
CA GLN A 169 12.73 -7.82 12.73
C GLN A 169 12.87 -6.50 11.93
N TRP A 170 12.54 -5.38 12.53
CA TRP A 170 12.72 -4.04 11.93
C TRP A 170 14.19 -3.66 11.76
N ALA A 171 15.09 -4.26 12.52
CA ALA A 171 16.53 -4.06 12.35
C ALA A 171 17.00 -4.67 11.03
N GLY A 172 16.76 -5.96 10.81
CA GLY A 172 17.10 -6.63 9.55
C GLY A 172 16.37 -6.03 8.35
N SER A 173 15.07 -5.74 8.48
CA SER A 173 14.29 -5.13 7.41
C SER A 173 14.72 -3.69 7.06
N SER A 174 15.51 -3.04 7.91
CA SER A 174 15.97 -1.66 7.68
C SER A 174 17.03 -1.53 6.59
N TRP A 175 17.65 -2.62 6.16
CA TRP A 175 18.74 -2.57 5.20
C TRP A 175 18.74 -3.70 4.16
N TYR A 176 17.75 -4.58 4.14
CA TYR A 176 17.68 -5.75 3.25
C TYR A 176 17.85 -5.38 1.78
N PHE A 177 17.31 -4.23 1.34
CA PHE A 177 17.39 -3.76 -0.04
C PHE A 177 18.85 -3.44 -0.47
N LEU A 178 19.72 -3.04 0.47
CA LEU A 178 21.14 -2.89 0.20
C LEU A 178 21.80 -4.25 0.02
N ARG A 179 21.46 -5.24 0.88
CA ARG A 179 22.01 -6.59 0.78
C ARG A 179 21.57 -7.32 -0.49
N TYR A 180 20.37 -7.05 -0.99
CA TYR A 180 19.88 -7.62 -2.26
C TYR A 180 20.73 -7.23 -3.47
N VAL A 181 21.40 -6.08 -3.42
CA VAL A 181 22.33 -5.64 -4.48
C VAL A 181 23.52 -6.60 -4.63
N ASP A 182 23.98 -7.19 -3.53
CA ASP A 182 25.14 -8.09 -3.51
C ASP A 182 25.03 -9.16 -2.41
N PRO A 183 24.11 -10.14 -2.56
CA PRO A 183 23.73 -11.07 -1.48
C PRO A 183 24.81 -12.04 -1.06
N HIS A 184 25.80 -12.28 -1.91
CA HIS A 184 26.89 -13.24 -1.67
C HIS A 184 28.21 -12.58 -1.24
N ASN A 185 28.23 -11.28 -1.01
CA ASN A 185 29.40 -10.57 -0.54
C ASN A 185 29.77 -11.01 0.89
N THR A 186 31.01 -11.45 1.08
CA THR A 186 31.54 -11.88 2.39
C THR A 186 32.40 -10.83 3.07
N GLU A 187 32.77 -9.77 2.37
CA GLU A 187 33.74 -8.78 2.83
C GLU A 187 33.08 -7.50 3.34
N ALA A 188 31.91 -7.15 2.76
CA ALA A 188 31.19 -5.93 3.07
C ALA A 188 29.69 -6.13 3.05
N LEU A 189 28.93 -5.11 3.49
CA LEU A 189 27.47 -5.04 3.40
C LEU A 189 26.98 -5.30 1.98
N ALA A 190 27.62 -4.68 0.99
CA ALA A 190 27.50 -4.91 -0.45
C ALA A 190 28.66 -4.22 -1.15
N ASP A 191 28.99 -4.60 -2.38
CA ASP A 191 29.99 -3.92 -3.19
C ASP A 191 29.58 -2.47 -3.49
N ARG A 192 30.51 -1.53 -3.27
CA ARG A 192 30.21 -0.11 -3.38
C ARG A 192 29.77 0.30 -4.79
N LYS A 193 30.41 -0.22 -5.84
CA LYS A 193 30.05 0.12 -7.23
C LYS A 193 28.66 -0.41 -7.60
N LYS A 194 28.30 -1.60 -7.08
CA LYS A 194 26.95 -2.13 -7.25
C LYS A 194 25.93 -1.25 -6.54
N MET A 195 26.20 -0.79 -5.30
CA MET A 195 25.33 0.14 -4.60
C MET A 195 25.21 1.48 -5.33
N GLU A 196 26.32 2.03 -5.86
CA GLU A 196 26.30 3.27 -6.65
C GLU A 196 25.46 3.16 -7.93
N TYR A 197 25.38 1.96 -8.53
CA TYR A 197 24.55 1.70 -9.71
C TYR A 197 23.06 1.49 -9.39
N TRP A 198 22.76 0.72 -8.33
CA TRP A 198 21.39 0.30 -8.03
C TRP A 198 20.64 1.21 -7.06
N MET A 199 21.35 2.08 -6.32
CA MET A 199 20.74 2.96 -5.33
C MET A 199 20.68 4.43 -5.79
N PRO A 200 19.68 5.19 -5.35
CA PRO A 200 18.53 4.77 -4.50
C PRO A 200 17.57 3.84 -5.24
N VAL A 201 16.76 3.09 -4.52
CA VAL A 201 15.69 2.28 -5.10
C VAL A 201 14.74 3.20 -5.88
N ASP A 202 14.51 2.93 -7.16
CA ASP A 202 13.75 3.82 -8.05
C ASP A 202 12.30 3.98 -7.61
N TRP A 203 11.68 2.88 -7.21
CA TRP A 203 10.27 2.89 -6.80
C TRP A 203 10.00 1.87 -5.69
N TYR A 204 9.60 2.34 -4.53
CA TYR A 204 9.34 1.53 -3.34
C TYR A 204 7.85 1.46 -3.02
N ASN A 205 7.28 0.26 -3.12
CA ASN A 205 5.87 0.00 -2.83
C ASN A 205 5.71 -0.68 -1.47
N GLY A 206 4.72 -0.26 -0.69
CA GLY A 206 4.43 -0.87 0.60
C GLY A 206 3.19 -0.28 1.26
N GLY A 207 2.59 -1.01 2.20
CA GLY A 207 1.39 -0.59 2.92
C GLY A 207 1.59 0.71 3.72
N MET A 208 0.50 1.45 3.90
CA MET A 208 0.51 2.71 4.66
C MET A 208 0.94 2.52 6.12
N GLU A 209 0.67 1.36 6.72
CA GLU A 209 1.07 1.02 8.09
C GLU A 209 2.58 1.03 8.32
N HIS A 210 3.37 0.88 7.24
CA HIS A 210 4.83 0.90 7.30
C HIS A 210 5.44 2.30 7.31
N VAL A 211 4.65 3.36 7.04
CA VAL A 211 5.14 4.76 7.09
C VAL A 211 5.74 5.07 8.45
N THR A 212 5.06 4.66 9.52
CA THR A 212 5.47 4.90 10.92
C THR A 212 6.29 3.77 11.53
N ARG A 213 6.71 2.77 10.73
CA ARG A 213 7.48 1.61 11.17
C ARG A 213 8.70 1.41 10.28
N HIS A 214 8.63 0.46 9.35
CA HIS A 214 9.72 0.12 8.46
C HIS A 214 10.35 1.34 7.76
N MET A 215 9.53 2.27 7.26
CA MET A 215 10.05 3.45 6.53
C MET A 215 10.88 4.39 7.43
N ILE A 216 10.45 4.61 8.67
CA ILE A 216 11.23 5.42 9.63
C ILE A 216 12.55 4.72 9.92
N TYR A 217 12.51 3.42 10.24
CA TYR A 217 13.69 2.67 10.65
C TYR A 217 14.69 2.51 9.50
N SER A 218 14.22 2.17 8.30
CA SER A 218 15.10 2.02 7.14
C SER A 218 15.73 3.35 6.71
N ARG A 219 15.01 4.47 6.78
CA ARG A 219 15.56 5.78 6.50
C ARG A 219 16.57 6.22 7.56
N PHE A 220 16.25 6.02 8.85
CA PHE A 220 17.18 6.31 9.94
C PHE A 220 18.49 5.51 9.80
N TRP A 221 18.39 4.19 9.53
CA TRP A 221 19.53 3.33 9.31
C TRP A 221 20.34 3.74 8.08
N HIS A 222 19.66 4.09 6.99
CA HIS A 222 20.32 4.55 5.78
C HIS A 222 21.06 5.88 5.96
N HIS A 223 20.46 6.83 6.70
CA HIS A 223 21.13 8.09 7.04
C HIS A 223 22.40 7.84 7.87
N PHE A 224 22.36 6.92 8.83
CA PHE A 224 23.56 6.53 9.57
C PHE A 224 24.63 5.95 8.64
N LEU A 225 24.27 5.06 7.73
CA LEU A 225 25.21 4.49 6.75
C LEU A 225 25.75 5.56 5.79
N TYR A 226 24.96 6.57 5.46
CA TYR A 226 25.38 7.72 4.67
C TYR A 226 26.40 8.58 5.43
N ASP A 227 26.16 8.89 6.67
CA ASP A 227 27.06 9.65 7.54
C ASP A 227 28.40 8.91 7.72
N MET A 228 28.38 7.57 7.73
CA MET A 228 29.56 6.72 7.76
C MET A 228 30.25 6.55 6.40
N GLY A 229 29.71 7.15 5.32
CA GLY A 229 30.26 7.03 3.96
C GLY A 229 30.11 5.66 3.32
N ILE A 230 29.23 4.80 3.85
CA ILE A 230 29.01 3.43 3.33
C ILE A 230 28.10 3.45 2.09
N VAL A 231 27.07 4.27 2.10
CA VAL A 231 26.17 4.48 0.96
C VAL A 231 26.37 5.87 0.35
N ASN A 232 25.98 6.05 -0.91
CA ASN A 232 26.27 7.24 -1.71
C ASN A 232 25.11 8.26 -1.76
N THR A 233 23.94 7.89 -1.26
CA THR A 233 22.73 8.76 -1.27
C THR A 233 22.18 8.92 0.14
N PRO A 234 21.67 10.12 0.50
CA PRO A 234 21.08 10.33 1.83
C PRO A 234 19.73 9.63 2.00
N GLU A 235 18.97 9.43 0.91
CA GLU A 235 17.67 8.75 0.94
C GLU A 235 17.74 7.39 0.24
N PRO A 236 17.14 6.34 0.81
CA PRO A 236 17.18 4.99 0.24
C PRO A 236 16.24 4.79 -0.94
N TYR A 237 15.19 5.61 -1.08
CA TYR A 237 14.12 5.46 -2.06
C TYR A 237 13.89 6.77 -2.82
N ALA A 238 13.92 6.72 -4.17
CA ALA A 238 13.64 7.88 -5.00
C ALA A 238 12.12 8.20 -5.07
N LYS A 239 11.29 7.16 -5.11
CA LYS A 239 9.83 7.28 -5.15
C LYS A 239 9.19 6.24 -4.24
N ARG A 240 8.12 6.64 -3.54
CA ARG A 240 7.29 5.73 -2.75
C ARG A 240 5.84 5.80 -3.16
N SER A 241 5.21 4.62 -3.30
CA SER A 241 3.75 4.47 -3.42
C SER A 241 3.22 3.57 -2.31
N ALA A 242 2.00 3.85 -1.87
CA ALA A 242 1.30 2.99 -0.93
C ALA A 242 0.04 2.44 -1.59
N GLN A 243 -0.14 1.13 -1.52
CA GLN A 243 -1.40 0.51 -1.89
C GLN A 243 -2.46 0.80 -0.83
N GLY A 244 -3.73 0.86 -1.27
CA GLY A 244 -4.89 0.93 -0.39
C GLY A 244 -5.07 -0.36 0.41
N MET A 245 -5.87 -0.28 1.45
CA MET A 245 -6.20 -1.43 2.30
C MET A 245 -7.43 -2.15 1.76
N ILE A 246 -7.36 -3.46 1.63
CA ILE A 246 -8.53 -4.29 1.38
C ILE A 246 -9.27 -4.47 2.70
N LEU A 247 -10.49 -4.00 2.75
CA LEU A 247 -11.38 -4.06 3.91
C LEU A 247 -12.25 -5.32 3.84
N GLY A 248 -12.82 -5.71 4.98
CA GLY A 248 -13.87 -6.72 5.01
C GLY A 248 -15.10 -6.26 4.21
N SER A 249 -16.01 -7.17 3.92
CA SER A 249 -17.29 -6.84 3.24
C SER A 249 -18.17 -5.87 4.04
N ASP A 250 -17.90 -5.73 5.34
CA ASP A 250 -18.50 -4.77 6.26
C ASP A 250 -17.90 -3.36 6.16
N GLY A 251 -16.87 -3.16 5.35
CA GLY A 251 -16.13 -1.90 5.20
C GLY A 251 -15.11 -1.62 6.30
N ASP A 252 -14.94 -2.53 7.25
CA ASP A 252 -13.99 -2.43 8.34
C ASP A 252 -12.65 -3.13 8.02
N LYS A 253 -11.60 -2.73 8.72
CA LYS A 253 -10.31 -3.43 8.63
C LYS A 253 -10.47 -4.90 9.02
N MET A 254 -10.00 -5.81 8.16
CA MET A 254 -10.00 -7.24 8.43
C MET A 254 -9.21 -7.57 9.70
N SER A 255 -9.83 -8.34 10.59
CA SER A 255 -9.17 -8.88 11.78
C SER A 255 -9.77 -10.20 12.20
N LYS A 256 -8.93 -11.10 12.75
CA LYS A 256 -9.39 -12.41 13.27
C LYS A 256 -10.43 -12.26 14.39
N SER A 257 -10.31 -11.22 15.21
CA SER A 257 -11.25 -10.95 16.30
C SER A 257 -12.65 -10.52 15.83
N LYS A 258 -12.75 -9.92 14.64
CA LYS A 258 -14.02 -9.52 14.01
C LYS A 258 -14.64 -10.62 13.15
N GLY A 259 -13.89 -11.66 12.80
CA GLY A 259 -14.35 -12.73 11.93
C GLY A 259 -14.61 -12.31 10.46
N ASN A 260 -14.11 -11.14 10.05
CA ASN A 260 -14.32 -10.57 8.72
C ASN A 260 -13.11 -10.76 7.78
N VAL A 261 -12.23 -11.71 8.10
CA VAL A 261 -11.04 -12.01 7.30
C VAL A 261 -11.42 -12.88 6.11
N VAL A 262 -10.92 -12.53 4.94
CA VAL A 262 -10.96 -13.37 3.74
C VAL A 262 -9.60 -14.05 3.58
N ASP A 263 -9.57 -15.39 3.54
CA ASP A 263 -8.34 -16.13 3.28
C ASP A 263 -8.10 -16.19 1.76
N PRO A 264 -6.96 -15.67 1.27
CA PRO A 264 -6.62 -15.74 -0.15
C PRO A 264 -6.56 -17.16 -0.70
N LEU A 265 -6.18 -18.16 0.11
CA LEU A 265 -6.11 -19.56 -0.32
C LEU A 265 -7.49 -20.14 -0.62
N ASP A 266 -8.50 -19.79 0.14
CA ASP A 266 -9.88 -20.22 -0.12
C ASP A 266 -10.35 -19.67 -1.48
N ILE A 267 -10.05 -18.41 -1.77
CA ILE A 267 -10.37 -17.78 -3.05
C ILE A 267 -9.61 -18.41 -4.21
N VAL A 268 -8.32 -18.71 -4.02
CA VAL A 268 -7.51 -19.39 -5.04
C VAL A 268 -8.05 -20.80 -5.32
N ASN A 269 -8.45 -21.54 -4.29
CA ASN A 269 -9.00 -22.88 -4.44
C ASN A 269 -10.36 -22.87 -5.16
N GLU A 270 -11.19 -21.84 -4.94
CA GLU A 270 -12.54 -21.74 -5.53
C GLU A 270 -12.52 -21.13 -6.94
N TYR A 271 -11.75 -20.07 -7.16
CA TYR A 271 -11.80 -19.28 -8.40
C TYR A 271 -10.51 -19.30 -9.23
N GLY A 272 -9.40 -19.75 -8.67
CA GLY A 272 -8.06 -19.70 -9.27
C GLY A 272 -7.27 -18.43 -8.92
N ALA A 273 -5.95 -18.56 -8.98
CA ALA A 273 -5.02 -17.48 -8.63
C ALA A 273 -5.18 -16.24 -9.53
N ASP A 274 -5.39 -16.44 -10.84
CA ASP A 274 -5.54 -15.33 -11.78
C ASP A 274 -6.84 -14.55 -11.57
N ALA A 275 -7.91 -15.21 -11.13
CA ALA A 275 -9.15 -14.51 -10.78
C ALA A 275 -8.96 -13.60 -9.55
N LEU A 276 -8.27 -14.08 -8.52
CA LEU A 276 -7.92 -13.29 -7.35
C LEU A 276 -7.01 -12.11 -7.72
N ARG A 277 -5.93 -12.35 -8.48
CA ARG A 277 -4.99 -11.30 -8.93
C ARG A 277 -5.71 -10.21 -9.73
N THR A 278 -6.50 -10.62 -10.72
CA THR A 278 -7.29 -9.68 -11.55
C THR A 278 -8.26 -8.88 -10.69
N TYR A 279 -8.96 -9.52 -9.76
CA TYR A 279 -9.91 -8.84 -8.90
C TYR A 279 -9.25 -7.81 -7.98
N VAL A 280 -8.17 -8.17 -7.29
CA VAL A 280 -7.46 -7.26 -6.37
C VAL A 280 -6.97 -6.00 -7.07
N LEU A 281 -6.54 -6.13 -8.34
CA LEU A 281 -6.08 -4.99 -9.15
C LEU A 281 -7.23 -4.22 -9.83
N PHE A 282 -8.42 -4.83 -9.93
CA PHE A 282 -9.59 -4.23 -10.57
C PHE A 282 -10.53 -3.51 -9.60
N MET A 283 -10.54 -3.88 -8.31
CA MET A 283 -11.55 -3.45 -7.34
C MET A 283 -11.60 -1.95 -7.05
N GLY A 284 -10.56 -1.17 -7.42
CA GLY A 284 -10.53 0.27 -7.21
C GLY A 284 -9.20 0.91 -7.58
N ASP A 285 -9.06 2.18 -7.24
CA ASP A 285 -7.79 2.90 -7.38
C ASP A 285 -6.73 2.27 -6.47
N TYR A 286 -5.50 2.14 -6.98
CA TYR A 286 -4.41 1.45 -6.27
C TYR A 286 -4.11 2.02 -4.89
N GLY A 287 -4.26 3.33 -4.70
CA GLY A 287 -4.01 4.01 -3.43
C GLY A 287 -5.22 4.07 -2.48
N ALA A 288 -6.42 3.68 -2.94
CA ALA A 288 -7.65 3.78 -2.16
C ALA A 288 -7.97 2.49 -1.42
N ALA A 289 -8.54 2.61 -0.23
CA ALA A 289 -9.11 1.45 0.46
C ALA A 289 -10.43 1.02 -0.22
N ALA A 290 -10.65 -0.29 -0.35
CA ALA A 290 -11.83 -0.84 -0.98
C ALA A 290 -12.37 -2.07 -0.21
N PRO A 291 -13.70 -2.20 -0.05
CA PRO A 291 -14.31 -3.35 0.61
C PRO A 291 -14.27 -4.58 -0.30
N TRP A 292 -14.06 -5.75 0.30
CA TRP A 292 -14.13 -7.04 -0.39
C TRP A 292 -15.54 -7.33 -0.90
N ASN A 293 -15.64 -7.91 -2.11
CA ASN A 293 -16.91 -8.29 -2.73
C ASN A 293 -16.78 -9.58 -3.54
N ASP A 294 -17.37 -10.68 -3.06
CA ASP A 294 -17.32 -12.00 -3.70
C ASP A 294 -17.95 -12.02 -5.10
N SER A 295 -19.02 -11.24 -5.33
CA SER A 295 -19.66 -11.20 -6.64
C SER A 295 -18.75 -10.63 -7.73
N SER A 296 -17.85 -9.71 -7.35
CA SER A 296 -16.86 -9.12 -8.26
C SER A 296 -15.73 -10.10 -8.58
N VAL A 297 -15.32 -10.96 -7.62
CA VAL A 297 -14.36 -12.05 -7.89
C VAL A 297 -14.92 -12.98 -8.98
N ARG A 298 -16.20 -13.39 -8.83
CA ARG A 298 -16.90 -14.19 -9.86
C ARG A 298 -17.00 -13.48 -11.21
N GLY A 299 -17.13 -12.18 -11.20
CA GLY A 299 -17.09 -11.35 -12.42
C GLY A 299 -15.74 -11.45 -13.14
N CYS A 300 -14.64 -11.35 -12.38
CA CYS A 300 -13.29 -11.52 -12.92
C CYS A 300 -13.05 -12.95 -13.44
N LYS A 301 -13.51 -13.97 -12.72
CA LYS A 301 -13.45 -15.37 -13.20
C LYS A 301 -14.12 -15.53 -14.56
N ARG A 302 -15.37 -15.03 -14.72
CA ARG A 302 -16.10 -15.09 -16.00
C ARG A 302 -15.39 -14.32 -17.12
N PHE A 303 -14.75 -13.19 -16.80
CA PHE A 303 -13.93 -12.48 -17.77
C PHE A 303 -12.77 -13.35 -18.25
N LEU A 304 -12.03 -14.00 -17.36
CA LEU A 304 -10.92 -14.90 -17.72
C LEU A 304 -11.38 -16.14 -18.49
N GLU A 305 -12.54 -16.72 -18.17
CA GLU A 305 -13.14 -17.81 -18.93
C GLU A 305 -13.46 -17.39 -20.37
N ARG A 306 -13.93 -16.17 -20.57
CA ARG A 306 -14.12 -15.62 -21.92
C ARG A 306 -12.80 -15.38 -22.64
N VAL A 307 -11.74 -14.98 -21.92
CA VAL A 307 -10.40 -14.87 -22.52
C VAL A 307 -9.90 -16.23 -23.00
N ALA A 308 -10.08 -17.29 -22.19
CA ALA A 308 -9.76 -18.64 -22.60
C ALA A 308 -10.50 -19.06 -23.90
N GLY A 309 -11.78 -18.70 -24.00
CA GLY A 309 -12.59 -18.99 -25.20
C GLY A 309 -12.20 -18.20 -26.46
N LEU A 310 -11.26 -17.26 -26.41
CA LEU A 310 -10.77 -16.57 -27.61
C LEU A 310 -10.04 -17.50 -28.57
N THR A 311 -9.45 -18.58 -28.09
CA THR A 311 -8.80 -19.60 -28.93
C THR A 311 -9.79 -20.28 -29.86
N ASP A 312 -11.06 -20.42 -29.47
CA ASP A 312 -12.12 -21.07 -30.26
C ASP A 312 -12.56 -20.23 -31.47
N ILE A 313 -12.36 -18.89 -31.40
CA ILE A 313 -12.72 -17.93 -32.45
C ILE A 313 -11.49 -17.31 -33.12
N MET A 314 -10.30 -17.86 -32.86
CA MET A 314 -9.05 -17.42 -33.47
C MET A 314 -9.02 -17.77 -34.98
N THR A 315 -8.45 -16.89 -35.78
CA THR A 315 -8.28 -17.07 -37.23
C THR A 315 -6.90 -16.60 -37.68
N GLU A 316 -6.40 -17.19 -38.76
CA GLU A 316 -5.18 -16.73 -39.43
C GLU A 316 -5.42 -15.50 -40.35
N GLU A 317 -6.67 -15.11 -40.55
CA GLU A 317 -6.99 -13.90 -41.33
C GLU A 317 -6.57 -12.64 -40.56
N PRO A 318 -6.03 -11.64 -41.24
CA PRO A 318 -5.67 -10.37 -40.63
C PRO A 318 -6.91 -9.67 -40.06
N ALA A 319 -6.68 -8.83 -39.05
CA ALA A 319 -7.72 -8.03 -38.44
C ALA A 319 -8.39 -7.08 -39.41
N ALA A 320 -9.69 -6.83 -39.24
CA ALA A 320 -10.36 -5.71 -39.89
C ALA A 320 -9.79 -4.38 -39.34
N LYS A 321 -9.75 -3.35 -40.18
CA LYS A 321 -9.17 -2.03 -39.82
C LYS A 321 -9.72 -1.46 -38.54
N ASP A 322 -11.03 -1.59 -38.31
CA ASP A 322 -11.68 -1.11 -37.08
C ASP A 322 -11.15 -1.85 -35.82
N MET A 323 -10.86 -3.14 -35.93
CA MET A 323 -10.29 -3.92 -34.84
C MET A 323 -8.82 -3.53 -34.60
N GLU A 324 -8.04 -3.31 -35.65
CA GLU A 324 -6.66 -2.81 -35.56
C GLU A 324 -6.61 -1.48 -34.78
N VAL A 325 -7.51 -0.53 -35.06
CA VAL A 325 -7.60 0.73 -34.31
C VAL A 325 -7.88 0.49 -32.82
N LYS A 326 -8.79 -0.44 -32.49
CA LYS A 326 -9.14 -0.77 -31.10
C LYS A 326 -7.99 -1.41 -30.37
N ILE A 327 -7.25 -2.31 -31.02
CA ILE A 327 -6.06 -2.96 -30.46
C ILE A 327 -4.97 -1.90 -30.16
N HIS A 328 -4.64 -1.02 -31.11
CA HIS A 328 -3.64 0.02 -30.89
C HIS A 328 -4.04 1.01 -29.79
N LYS A 329 -5.33 1.38 -29.70
CA LYS A 329 -5.88 2.15 -28.57
C LYS A 329 -5.72 1.42 -27.24
N ALA A 330 -5.97 0.11 -27.22
CA ALA A 330 -5.83 -0.71 -26.02
C ALA A 330 -4.35 -0.82 -25.58
N ILE A 331 -3.41 -1.05 -26.50
CA ILE A 331 -1.97 -1.03 -26.19
C ILE A 331 -1.59 0.30 -25.51
N LYS A 332 -1.93 1.42 -26.15
CA LYS A 332 -1.66 2.77 -25.62
C LYS A 332 -2.25 2.97 -24.23
N LYS A 333 -3.54 2.64 -24.07
CA LYS A 333 -4.28 2.84 -22.82
C LYS A 333 -3.75 1.95 -21.68
N VAL A 334 -3.58 0.66 -21.92
CA VAL A 334 -3.11 -0.29 -20.91
C VAL A 334 -1.68 0.05 -20.48
N SER A 335 -0.78 0.36 -21.44
CA SER A 335 0.60 0.76 -21.13
C SER A 335 0.64 1.99 -20.21
N SER A 336 -0.05 3.06 -20.61
CA SER A 336 -0.09 4.30 -19.82
C SER A 336 -0.73 4.12 -18.44
N ASP A 337 -1.74 3.27 -18.35
CA ASP A 337 -2.42 2.98 -17.08
C ASP A 337 -1.53 2.17 -16.12
N ILE A 338 -0.77 1.19 -16.63
CA ILE A 338 0.19 0.42 -15.83
C ILE A 338 1.28 1.33 -15.28
N GLU A 339 1.87 2.19 -16.12
CA GLU A 339 2.87 3.18 -15.69
C GLU A 339 2.33 4.13 -14.60
N ALA A 340 1.07 4.51 -14.70
CA ALA A 340 0.39 5.36 -13.75
C ALA A 340 -0.19 4.61 -12.53
N MET A 341 0.02 3.30 -12.39
CA MET A 341 -0.57 2.43 -11.35
C MET A 341 -2.12 2.43 -11.36
N LYS A 342 -2.73 2.65 -12.51
CA LYS A 342 -4.19 2.62 -12.73
C LYS A 342 -4.65 1.25 -13.25
N PHE A 343 -4.34 0.22 -12.52
CA PHE A 343 -4.59 -1.16 -12.93
C PHE A 343 -6.06 -1.46 -13.18
N ASN A 344 -6.96 -0.86 -12.40
CA ASN A 344 -8.41 -1.00 -12.55
C ASN A 344 -8.89 -0.51 -13.91
N THR A 345 -8.38 0.60 -14.43
CA THR A 345 -8.74 1.13 -15.75
C THR A 345 -8.09 0.36 -16.89
N ALA A 346 -6.88 -0.18 -16.68
CA ALA A 346 -6.24 -1.10 -17.62
C ALA A 346 -7.08 -2.39 -17.82
N ILE A 347 -7.50 -3.01 -16.72
CA ILE A 347 -8.35 -4.21 -16.76
C ILE A 347 -9.72 -3.89 -17.38
N ALA A 348 -10.33 -2.74 -17.04
CA ALA A 348 -11.59 -2.30 -17.66
C ALA A 348 -11.46 -2.13 -19.17
N CYS A 349 -10.34 -1.61 -19.66
CA CYS A 349 -10.05 -1.49 -21.09
C CYS A 349 -10.03 -2.88 -21.76
N LEU A 350 -9.37 -3.88 -21.16
CA LEU A 350 -9.34 -5.24 -21.66
C LEU A 350 -10.73 -5.92 -21.61
N MET A 351 -11.53 -5.64 -20.56
CA MET A 351 -12.92 -6.10 -20.48
C MET A 351 -13.81 -5.49 -21.56
N THR A 352 -13.57 -4.26 -21.96
CA THR A 352 -14.25 -3.62 -23.08
C THR A 352 -13.82 -4.24 -24.41
N LEU A 353 -12.52 -4.37 -24.63
CA LEU A 353 -11.96 -4.93 -25.86
C LEU A 353 -12.46 -6.36 -26.13
N ILE A 354 -12.55 -7.22 -25.11
CA ILE A 354 -13.07 -8.57 -25.29
C ILE A 354 -14.57 -8.57 -25.73
N ASN A 355 -15.38 -7.63 -25.24
CA ASN A 355 -16.76 -7.50 -25.70
C ASN A 355 -16.83 -7.16 -27.18
N GLU A 356 -15.96 -6.31 -27.66
CA GLU A 356 -15.89 -5.93 -29.07
C GLU A 356 -15.39 -7.07 -29.95
N ILE A 357 -14.40 -7.84 -29.50
CA ILE A 357 -13.94 -9.05 -30.17
C ILE A 357 -15.08 -10.06 -30.34
N TYR A 358 -15.84 -10.34 -29.28
CA TYR A 358 -16.98 -11.24 -29.35
C TYR A 358 -18.13 -10.70 -30.21
N ALA A 359 -18.31 -9.39 -30.30
CA ALA A 359 -19.29 -8.79 -31.20
C ALA A 359 -18.94 -9.01 -32.67
N VAL A 360 -17.65 -9.05 -33.01
CA VAL A 360 -17.15 -9.42 -34.35
C VAL A 360 -17.20 -10.93 -34.58
N GLY A 361 -17.07 -11.74 -33.52
CA GLY A 361 -17.11 -13.19 -33.56
C GLY A 361 -15.83 -13.87 -34.04
N LYS A 362 -14.75 -13.12 -34.25
CA LYS A 362 -13.42 -13.64 -34.58
C LYS A 362 -12.31 -12.71 -34.11
N ILE A 363 -11.10 -13.28 -33.91
CA ILE A 363 -9.89 -12.54 -33.59
C ILE A 363 -8.71 -13.08 -34.41
N SER A 364 -7.85 -12.22 -34.92
CA SER A 364 -6.62 -12.69 -35.57
C SER A 364 -5.64 -13.26 -34.54
N LYS A 365 -4.78 -14.21 -34.96
CA LYS A 365 -3.74 -14.75 -34.08
C LYS A 365 -2.83 -13.65 -33.51
N ASP A 366 -2.45 -12.68 -34.33
CA ASP A 366 -1.59 -11.58 -33.93
C ASP A 366 -2.27 -10.69 -32.88
N ASP A 367 -3.55 -10.38 -33.03
CA ASP A 367 -4.32 -9.60 -32.06
C ASP A 367 -4.53 -10.37 -30.75
N LEU A 368 -4.74 -11.70 -30.83
CA LEU A 368 -4.81 -12.55 -29.64
C LEU A 368 -3.50 -12.50 -28.87
N VAL A 369 -2.36 -12.60 -29.56
CA VAL A 369 -1.02 -12.48 -28.93
C VAL A 369 -0.86 -11.14 -28.25
N ILE A 370 -1.28 -10.03 -28.87
CA ILE A 370 -1.25 -8.70 -28.26
C ILE A 370 -2.14 -8.67 -27.02
N PHE A 371 -3.38 -9.19 -27.13
CA PHE A 371 -4.34 -9.19 -26.01
C PHE A 371 -3.78 -9.94 -24.78
N ILE A 372 -3.25 -11.16 -24.97
CA ILE A 372 -2.70 -11.94 -23.87
C ILE A 372 -1.41 -11.33 -23.30
N LYS A 373 -0.58 -10.65 -24.11
CA LYS A 373 0.56 -9.87 -23.61
C LYS A 373 0.12 -8.74 -22.68
N LEU A 374 -0.90 -7.98 -23.07
CA LEU A 374 -1.46 -6.91 -22.26
C LEU A 374 -2.11 -7.42 -20.97
N LEU A 375 -2.70 -8.62 -20.98
CA LEU A 375 -3.35 -9.24 -19.82
C LEU A 375 -2.36 -9.99 -18.92
N CYS A 376 -1.22 -10.44 -19.42
CA CYS A 376 -0.26 -11.28 -18.71
C CYS A 376 0.17 -10.75 -17.33
N PRO A 377 0.41 -9.43 -17.11
CA PRO A 377 0.73 -8.90 -15.78
C PRO A 377 -0.37 -9.15 -14.73
N PHE A 378 -1.62 -9.28 -15.15
CA PHE A 378 -2.79 -9.47 -14.29
C PHE A 378 -3.14 -10.95 -14.11
N ALA A 379 -3.08 -11.74 -15.19
CA ALA A 379 -3.48 -13.14 -15.24
C ALA A 379 -2.41 -14.01 -15.95
N PRO A 380 -1.20 -14.17 -15.36
CA PRO A 380 -0.07 -14.80 -16.03
C PRO A 380 -0.30 -16.25 -16.37
N HIS A 381 -0.94 -17.04 -15.48
CA HIS A 381 -1.10 -18.48 -15.72
C HIS A 381 -1.99 -18.76 -16.93
N LEU A 382 -3.12 -18.08 -17.04
CA LEU A 382 -4.02 -18.20 -18.19
C LEU A 382 -3.34 -17.76 -19.48
N CYS A 383 -2.60 -16.64 -19.44
CA CYS A 383 -1.96 -16.10 -20.63
C CYS A 383 -0.82 -16.99 -21.13
N GLU A 384 -0.03 -17.59 -20.25
CA GLU A 384 1.01 -18.56 -20.61
C GLU A 384 0.39 -19.85 -21.19
N GLU A 385 -0.71 -20.34 -20.64
CA GLU A 385 -1.44 -21.51 -21.16
C GLU A 385 -1.99 -21.25 -22.58
N ILE A 386 -2.59 -20.10 -22.82
CA ILE A 386 -3.04 -19.71 -24.16
C ILE A 386 -1.84 -19.60 -25.11
N TRP A 387 -0.74 -18.98 -24.64
CA TRP A 387 0.47 -18.82 -25.44
C TRP A 387 1.03 -20.16 -25.92
N GLU A 388 1.13 -21.15 -25.04
CA GLU A 388 1.54 -22.51 -25.37
C GLU A 388 0.55 -23.17 -26.36
N THR A 389 -0.75 -23.04 -26.10
CA THR A 389 -1.84 -23.62 -26.93
C THR A 389 -1.80 -23.14 -28.38
N ILE A 390 -1.47 -21.85 -28.60
CA ILE A 390 -1.39 -21.28 -29.97
C ILE A 390 0.00 -21.46 -30.63
N GLY A 391 0.90 -22.23 -29.97
CA GLY A 391 2.22 -22.57 -30.50
C GLY A 391 3.29 -21.50 -30.24
N GLY A 392 3.15 -20.72 -29.17
CA GLY A 392 4.17 -19.77 -28.73
C GLY A 392 5.43 -20.45 -28.19
N GLU A 393 6.59 -19.85 -28.42
CA GLU A 393 7.87 -20.38 -27.93
C GLU A 393 8.35 -19.62 -26.69
N GLY A 394 8.89 -20.33 -25.70
CA GLY A 394 9.36 -19.75 -24.43
C GLY A 394 8.22 -19.21 -23.57
N LEU A 395 8.54 -18.31 -22.65
CA LEU A 395 7.55 -17.68 -21.77
C LEU A 395 7.01 -16.38 -22.37
N LEU A 396 5.71 -16.23 -22.41
CA LEU A 396 5.04 -14.98 -22.83
C LEU A 396 5.49 -13.78 -21.99
N SER A 397 5.64 -13.98 -20.67
CA SER A 397 6.09 -12.97 -19.72
C SER A 397 7.51 -12.44 -19.98
N LEU A 398 8.33 -13.16 -20.73
CA LEU A 398 9.66 -12.74 -21.17
C LEU A 398 9.66 -12.16 -22.59
N SER A 399 8.52 -12.16 -23.28
CA SER A 399 8.39 -11.58 -24.61
C SER A 399 8.37 -10.06 -24.56
N GLN A 400 8.67 -9.42 -25.70
CA GLN A 400 8.64 -7.97 -25.81
C GLN A 400 7.20 -7.44 -25.62
N TRP A 401 7.06 -6.36 -24.84
CA TRP A 401 5.79 -5.64 -24.68
C TRP A 401 5.33 -5.06 -26.00
N PRO A 402 4.02 -5.12 -26.33
CA PRO A 402 3.52 -4.61 -27.61
C PRO A 402 3.61 -3.09 -27.68
N GLU A 403 4.00 -2.59 -28.85
CA GLU A 403 4.07 -1.16 -29.15
C GLU A 403 2.86 -0.73 -29.99
N TYR A 404 2.39 0.48 -29.77
CA TYR A 404 1.31 1.05 -30.59
C TYR A 404 1.85 2.05 -31.60
N GLU A 405 1.18 2.16 -32.73
CA GLU A 405 1.41 3.20 -33.73
C GLU A 405 0.34 4.28 -33.59
N GLU A 406 0.74 5.53 -33.37
CA GLU A 406 -0.19 6.65 -33.16
C GLU A 406 -1.17 6.81 -34.34
N SER A 407 -0.68 6.65 -35.59
CA SER A 407 -1.49 6.71 -36.80
C SER A 407 -2.62 5.69 -36.85
N LYS A 408 -2.44 4.53 -36.18
CA LYS A 408 -3.42 3.47 -36.08
C LYS A 408 -4.38 3.61 -34.90
N THR A 409 -4.22 4.65 -34.07
CA THR A 409 -5.16 4.94 -32.99
C THR A 409 -6.30 5.87 -33.42
N VAL A 410 -6.28 6.35 -34.65
CA VAL A 410 -7.24 7.29 -35.17
C VAL A 410 -8.35 6.54 -35.95
N GLU A 411 -9.59 6.73 -35.54
CA GLU A 411 -10.75 6.21 -36.27
C GLU A 411 -10.96 6.99 -37.57
N ASP A 412 -11.29 6.29 -38.65
CA ASP A 412 -11.64 6.93 -39.91
C ASP A 412 -12.95 7.72 -39.81
N SER A 413 -13.85 7.30 -38.94
CA SER A 413 -15.15 7.95 -38.70
C SER A 413 -15.45 8.02 -37.22
N ILE A 414 -16.20 9.03 -36.84
CA ILE A 414 -16.61 9.28 -35.44
C ILE A 414 -18.11 9.54 -35.37
N GLU A 415 -18.72 9.12 -34.27
CA GLU A 415 -20.09 9.44 -33.96
C GLU A 415 -20.16 10.77 -33.21
N ILE A 416 -20.96 11.70 -33.68
CA ILE A 416 -21.17 13.01 -33.05
C ILE A 416 -22.66 13.27 -32.79
N GLY A 417 -22.94 13.97 -31.68
CA GLY A 417 -24.29 14.39 -31.36
C GLY A 417 -24.77 15.53 -32.25
N VAL A 418 -26.06 15.47 -32.68
CA VAL A 418 -26.70 16.57 -33.37
C VAL A 418 -27.77 17.21 -32.45
N GLN A 419 -27.63 18.50 -32.26
CA GLN A 419 -28.58 19.31 -31.45
C GLN A 419 -29.45 20.16 -32.32
N VAL A 420 -30.67 20.37 -31.88
CA VAL A 420 -31.59 21.40 -32.37
C VAL A 420 -31.98 22.27 -31.18
N ASN A 421 -31.66 23.56 -31.26
CA ASN A 421 -31.88 24.53 -30.18
C ASN A 421 -31.25 24.07 -28.84
N GLY A 422 -29.99 23.52 -28.89
CA GLY A 422 -29.21 23.09 -27.71
C GLY A 422 -29.66 21.75 -27.09
N LYS A 423 -30.67 21.06 -27.64
CA LYS A 423 -31.08 19.72 -27.19
C LYS A 423 -30.67 18.67 -28.21
N VAL A 424 -30.01 17.60 -27.76
CA VAL A 424 -29.61 16.47 -28.63
C VAL A 424 -30.89 15.83 -29.23
N ARG A 425 -30.88 15.65 -30.54
CA ARG A 425 -32.02 15.11 -31.30
C ARG A 425 -31.67 13.91 -32.15
N GLY A 426 -30.39 13.69 -32.38
CA GLY A 426 -29.86 12.54 -33.11
C GLY A 426 -28.36 12.41 -32.93
N THR A 427 -27.78 11.34 -33.48
CA THR A 427 -26.34 11.10 -33.60
C THR A 427 -26.06 10.70 -35.04
N ILE A 428 -24.96 11.19 -35.57
CA ILE A 428 -24.51 10.88 -36.93
C ILE A 428 -23.05 10.42 -36.92
N VAL A 429 -22.71 9.57 -37.87
CA VAL A 429 -21.32 9.14 -38.10
C VAL A 429 -20.75 10.04 -39.19
N ILE A 430 -19.63 10.68 -38.92
CA ILE A 430 -18.92 11.54 -39.86
C ILE A 430 -17.47 11.06 -40.04
N PRO A 431 -16.83 11.31 -41.20
CA PRO A 431 -15.39 11.11 -41.34
C PRO A 431 -14.62 11.93 -40.30
N ASN A 432 -13.53 11.36 -39.76
CA ASN A 432 -12.68 12.10 -38.82
C ASN A 432 -12.02 13.29 -39.53
N GLY A 433 -12.10 14.49 -38.94
CA GLY A 433 -11.65 15.72 -39.59
C GLY A 433 -12.57 16.24 -40.70
N CYS A 434 -13.79 15.73 -40.79
CA CYS A 434 -14.81 16.14 -41.73
C CYS A 434 -15.00 17.67 -41.79
N ALA A 435 -15.10 18.22 -42.98
CA ALA A 435 -15.37 19.63 -43.16
C ALA A 435 -16.74 20.02 -42.59
N LYS A 436 -16.88 21.30 -42.19
CA LYS A 436 -18.13 21.80 -41.59
C LYS A 436 -19.34 21.57 -42.48
N GLU A 437 -19.18 21.86 -43.77
CA GLU A 437 -20.25 21.76 -44.76
C GLU A 437 -20.76 20.31 -44.89
N GLU A 438 -19.84 19.35 -44.94
CA GLU A 438 -20.13 17.92 -45.02
C GLU A 438 -20.80 17.41 -43.73
N ALA A 439 -20.30 17.79 -42.56
CA ALA A 439 -20.90 17.42 -41.28
C ALA A 439 -22.35 17.96 -41.15
N LEU A 440 -22.60 19.19 -41.61
CA LEU A 440 -23.93 19.78 -41.57
C LEU A 440 -24.87 19.09 -42.56
N GLU A 441 -24.40 18.71 -43.75
CA GLU A 441 -25.22 17.96 -44.71
C GLU A 441 -25.62 16.58 -44.19
N LEU A 442 -24.66 15.83 -43.61
CA LEU A 442 -24.93 14.53 -43.00
C LEU A 442 -25.92 14.66 -41.86
N ALA A 443 -25.78 15.70 -41.03
CA ALA A 443 -26.69 15.95 -39.90
C ALA A 443 -28.15 16.30 -40.37
N LYS A 444 -28.31 16.99 -41.50
CA LYS A 444 -29.63 17.30 -42.07
C LYS A 444 -30.31 16.07 -42.69
N LYS A 445 -29.52 15.08 -43.16
CA LYS A 445 -30.02 13.82 -43.74
C LYS A 445 -30.51 12.82 -42.71
N ASP A 446 -30.13 12.96 -41.42
CA ASP A 446 -30.64 12.09 -40.36
C ASP A 446 -32.16 12.32 -40.20
N GLU A 447 -32.95 11.24 -40.31
CA GLU A 447 -34.39 11.29 -40.28
C GLU A 447 -34.94 11.91 -38.98
N ARG A 448 -34.34 11.64 -37.83
CA ARG A 448 -34.75 12.19 -36.56
C ARG A 448 -34.48 13.69 -36.49
N VAL A 449 -33.26 14.11 -36.90
CA VAL A 449 -32.92 15.53 -36.95
C VAL A 449 -33.79 16.28 -37.93
N ALA A 450 -34.01 15.74 -39.13
CA ALA A 450 -34.84 16.32 -40.15
C ALA A 450 -36.26 16.60 -39.65
N SER A 451 -36.88 15.67 -38.91
CA SER A 451 -38.23 15.86 -38.34
C SER A 451 -38.32 17.04 -37.34
N PHE A 452 -37.22 17.37 -36.66
CA PHE A 452 -37.16 18.53 -35.76
C PHE A 452 -36.89 19.84 -36.48
N LEU A 453 -36.41 19.80 -37.72
CA LEU A 453 -36.12 20.97 -38.55
C LEU A 453 -37.32 21.30 -39.52
N GLU A 454 -38.22 20.34 -39.73
CA GLU A 454 -39.37 20.50 -40.63
C GLU A 454 -40.25 21.69 -40.20
N GLY A 455 -40.55 22.54 -41.15
CA GLY A 455 -41.38 23.75 -40.93
C GLY A 455 -40.68 24.90 -40.20
N LYS A 456 -39.36 24.79 -39.90
CA LYS A 456 -38.60 25.82 -39.21
C LYS A 456 -37.61 26.52 -40.09
N THR A 457 -37.35 27.77 -39.80
CA THR A 457 -36.28 28.56 -40.47
C THR A 457 -35.01 28.43 -39.69
N LEU A 458 -33.94 27.93 -40.34
CA LEU A 458 -32.58 27.85 -39.76
C LEU A 458 -31.99 29.25 -39.58
N VAL A 459 -31.65 29.61 -38.36
CA VAL A 459 -31.06 30.90 -38.00
C VAL A 459 -29.55 30.83 -37.94
N LYS A 460 -29.00 29.70 -37.41
CA LYS A 460 -27.56 29.52 -37.27
C LYS A 460 -27.22 28.03 -37.25
N GLU A 461 -26.11 27.70 -37.92
CA GLU A 461 -25.53 26.37 -38.00
C GLU A 461 -24.13 26.38 -37.32
N ILE A 462 -23.97 25.59 -36.28
CA ILE A 462 -22.75 25.53 -35.51
C ILE A 462 -22.18 24.11 -35.61
N TYR A 463 -20.91 24.01 -36.00
CA TYR A 463 -20.16 22.76 -35.97
C TYR A 463 -18.93 22.94 -35.08
N VAL A 464 -18.77 22.07 -34.09
CA VAL A 464 -17.54 21.93 -33.34
C VAL A 464 -16.87 20.67 -33.86
N PRO A 465 -15.68 20.76 -34.48
CA PRO A 465 -15.01 19.64 -35.11
C PRO A 465 -14.93 18.42 -34.22
N ASN A 466 -15.35 17.26 -34.73
CA ASN A 466 -15.32 15.97 -34.05
C ASN A 466 -16.11 15.90 -32.73
N LYS A 467 -17.00 16.84 -32.44
CA LYS A 467 -17.77 16.85 -31.18
C LYS A 467 -19.27 16.96 -31.38
N ILE A 468 -19.74 17.96 -32.10
CA ILE A 468 -21.18 18.22 -32.13
C ILE A 468 -21.56 19.12 -33.31
N VAL A 469 -22.75 18.88 -33.84
CA VAL A 469 -23.47 19.81 -34.69
C VAL A 469 -24.66 20.41 -33.91
N ASN A 470 -24.91 21.72 -34.02
CA ASN A 470 -26.08 22.35 -33.42
C ASN A 470 -26.79 23.28 -34.40
N PHE A 471 -28.05 23.01 -34.70
CA PHE A 471 -28.94 23.85 -35.48
C PHE A 471 -29.76 24.76 -34.58
N VAL A 472 -29.69 26.06 -34.82
CA VAL A 472 -30.57 27.02 -34.17
C VAL A 472 -31.69 27.34 -35.17
N ALA A 473 -32.92 26.97 -34.85
CA ALA A 473 -34.08 27.08 -35.74
C ALA A 473 -35.27 27.73 -34.99
N LYS A 474 -35.99 28.55 -35.69
CA LYS A 474 -37.22 29.23 -35.24
C LYS A 474 -38.43 28.75 -36.00
#